data_ca9fa71e3e5ed9c99df478328c334a1e
#
_entry.id   ca9fa71e3e5ed9c99df478328c334a1e
#
_cell.length_a   1.000
_cell.length_b   1.000
_cell.length_c   1.000
_cell.angle_alpha   90.00
_cell.angle_beta   90.00
_cell.angle_gamma   90.00
#
_symmetry.space_group_name_H-M   'P 1'
#
loop_
_entity.id
_entity.type
_entity.pdbx_description
1 polymer ?
#
loop_
_entity_poly.entity_id
_entity_poly.type
_entity_poly.pdbx_seq_one_letter_code
_entity_poly.pdbx_strand_id
1 'polypeptide(L)'
;MAIEYRLAEGQYDRLPALAADLVRRQVSVIALTGLPAALAAKAATATIPIVFQIADDPVQLGLVASLGRPGGNITGLTSLNVEVAPKQLELMHELVPNASAMALLVNPANSVRAESNTRDHRSPAYGRRG
;
A
#
# COMPACT_ATOMS: atom_id res chain seq x y z
N MET A 1 -28.15 -7.28 -6.15
CA MET A 1 -27.03 -7.00 -5.20
C MET A 1 -26.91 -5.49 -5.08
N ALA A 2 -26.93 -4.93 -3.88
CA ALA A 2 -26.71 -3.50 -3.64
C ALA A 2 -25.23 -3.27 -3.35
N ILE A 3 -24.66 -2.18 -3.88
CA ILE A 3 -23.29 -1.76 -3.60
C ILE A 3 -23.36 -0.43 -2.85
N GLU A 4 -22.74 -0.40 -1.67
CA GLU A 4 -22.60 0.82 -0.86
C GLU A 4 -21.17 1.36 -0.96
N TYR A 5 -21.04 2.60 -1.36
CA TYR A 5 -19.73 3.26 -1.48
C TYR A 5 -19.43 4.09 -0.24
N ARG A 6 -18.17 4.05 0.19
CA ARG A 6 -17.61 4.91 1.22
C ARG A 6 -16.31 5.50 0.69
N LEU A 7 -16.27 6.80 0.56
CA LEU A 7 -15.14 7.54 0.00
C LEU A 7 -14.49 8.39 1.09
N ALA A 8 -13.20 8.20 1.30
CA ALA A 8 -12.42 9.00 2.25
C ALA A 8 -12.04 10.38 1.69
N GLU A 9 -12.13 10.58 0.35
CA GLU A 9 -11.85 11.87 -0.32
C GLU A 9 -10.46 12.44 0.04
N GLY A 10 -9.46 11.56 0.17
CA GLY A 10 -8.11 11.93 0.58
C GLY A 10 -7.91 12.14 2.09
N GLN A 11 -8.97 12.06 2.89
CA GLN A 11 -8.93 12.21 4.35
C GLN A 11 -8.80 10.82 5.00
N TYR A 12 -7.58 10.33 5.19
CA TYR A 12 -7.33 8.98 5.70
C TYR A 12 -7.73 8.78 7.15
N ASP A 13 -7.80 9.83 7.94
CA ASP A 13 -8.31 9.86 9.31
C ASP A 13 -9.78 9.46 9.43
N ARG A 14 -10.56 9.56 8.35
CA ARG A 14 -11.96 9.13 8.27
C ARG A 14 -12.12 7.61 8.06
N LEU A 15 -11.09 6.92 7.59
CA LEU A 15 -11.17 5.49 7.24
C LEU A 15 -11.64 4.58 8.37
N PRO A 16 -11.18 4.73 9.63
CA PRO A 16 -11.68 3.91 10.74
C PRO A 16 -13.19 4.06 10.96
N ALA A 17 -13.72 5.29 10.89
CA ALA A 17 -15.14 5.56 11.06
C ALA A 17 -15.98 4.99 9.90
N LEU A 18 -15.46 5.10 8.66
CA LEU A 18 -16.11 4.54 7.46
C LEU A 18 -16.13 3.01 7.49
N ALA A 19 -15.05 2.37 7.92
CA ALA A 19 -15.00 0.92 8.09
C ALA A 19 -15.98 0.45 9.18
N ALA A 20 -16.02 1.13 10.33
CA ALA A 20 -16.97 0.83 11.40
C ALA A 20 -18.43 1.00 10.96
N ASP A 21 -18.74 1.96 10.09
CA ASP A 21 -20.08 2.13 9.53
C ASP A 21 -20.50 0.92 8.68
N LEU A 22 -19.61 0.41 7.82
CA LEU A 22 -19.87 -0.80 7.02
C LEU A 22 -20.09 -2.02 7.92
N VAL A 23 -19.32 -2.17 8.99
CA VAL A 23 -19.48 -3.25 9.97
C VAL A 23 -20.86 -3.17 10.66
N ARG A 24 -21.27 -1.98 11.12
CA ARG A 24 -22.60 -1.77 11.72
C ARG A 24 -23.74 -2.12 10.76
N ARG A 25 -23.55 -1.90 9.47
CA ARG A 25 -24.53 -2.23 8.42
C ARG A 25 -24.54 -3.71 8.04
N GLN A 26 -23.63 -4.49 8.63
CA GLN A 26 -23.51 -5.92 8.39
C GLN A 26 -23.42 -6.28 6.89
N VAL A 27 -22.58 -5.54 6.16
CA VAL A 27 -22.32 -5.82 4.74
C VAL A 27 -21.75 -7.24 4.58
N SER A 28 -22.06 -7.89 3.48
CA SER A 28 -21.63 -9.28 3.23
C SER A 28 -20.14 -9.38 2.88
N VAL A 29 -19.54 -8.31 2.33
CA VAL A 29 -18.14 -8.24 1.94
C VAL A 29 -17.69 -6.79 1.88
N ILE A 30 -16.44 -6.53 2.23
CA ILE A 30 -15.79 -5.22 2.08
C ILE A 30 -14.73 -5.34 0.99
N ALA A 31 -14.92 -4.63 -0.12
CA ALA A 31 -13.92 -4.48 -1.17
C ALA A 31 -13.27 -3.11 -1.07
N LEU A 32 -11.94 -3.04 -1.16
CA LEU A 32 -11.22 -1.80 -0.93
C LEU A 32 -9.92 -1.70 -1.75
N THR A 33 -9.45 -0.48 -1.93
CA THR A 33 -8.17 -0.18 -2.57
C THR A 33 -7.29 0.67 -1.66
N GLY A 34 -5.98 0.37 -1.67
CA GLY A 34 -4.99 1.10 -0.91
C GLY A 34 -4.79 0.58 0.51
N LEU A 35 -3.54 0.68 0.97
CA LEU A 35 -3.10 0.15 2.25
C LEU A 35 -3.82 0.78 3.46
N PRO A 36 -4.01 2.12 3.53
CA PRO A 36 -4.70 2.72 4.69
C PRO A 36 -6.11 2.17 4.89
N ALA A 37 -6.86 1.94 3.80
CA ALA A 37 -8.20 1.35 3.85
C ALA A 37 -8.15 -0.11 4.29
N ALA A 38 -7.14 -0.88 3.83
CA ALA A 38 -6.97 -2.29 4.20
C ALA A 38 -6.69 -2.44 5.70
N LEU A 39 -5.83 -1.59 6.26
CA LEU A 39 -5.53 -1.58 7.69
C LEU A 39 -6.77 -1.20 8.53
N ALA A 40 -7.50 -0.17 8.10
CA ALA A 40 -8.72 0.27 8.79
C ALA A 40 -9.82 -0.82 8.80
N ALA A 41 -10.05 -1.47 7.65
CA ALA A 41 -11.03 -2.55 7.56
C ALA A 41 -10.62 -3.78 8.37
N LYS A 42 -9.34 -4.18 8.33
CA LYS A 42 -8.82 -5.29 9.13
C LYS A 42 -8.98 -5.04 10.64
N ALA A 43 -8.76 -3.81 11.08
CA ALA A 43 -8.97 -3.43 12.48
C ALA A 43 -10.46 -3.40 12.89
N ALA A 44 -11.36 -3.12 11.95
CA ALA A 44 -12.79 -2.97 12.22
C ALA A 44 -13.55 -4.31 12.32
N THR A 45 -13.09 -5.37 11.65
CA THR A 45 -13.78 -6.66 11.64
C THR A 45 -12.84 -7.85 11.47
N ALA A 46 -13.14 -8.95 12.18
CA ALA A 46 -12.47 -10.24 12.03
C ALA A 46 -13.36 -11.28 11.33
N THR A 47 -14.62 -10.93 10.98
CA THR A 47 -15.62 -11.88 10.49
C THR A 47 -16.14 -11.55 9.09
N ILE A 48 -16.34 -10.26 8.77
CA ILE A 48 -16.78 -9.85 7.43
C ILE A 48 -15.62 -10.06 6.46
N PRO A 49 -15.81 -10.82 5.36
CA PRO A 49 -14.78 -11.00 4.34
C PRO A 49 -14.29 -9.66 3.77
N ILE A 50 -12.97 -9.52 3.67
CA ILE A 50 -12.32 -8.33 3.12
C ILE A 50 -11.52 -8.73 1.88
N VAL A 51 -11.73 -8.01 0.77
CA VAL A 51 -10.95 -8.17 -0.47
C VAL A 51 -10.23 -6.86 -0.74
N PHE A 52 -8.90 -6.89 -0.73
CA PHE A 52 -8.08 -5.71 -0.96
C PHE A 52 -7.35 -5.72 -2.30
N GLN A 53 -7.01 -4.52 -2.76
CA GLN A 53 -6.00 -4.28 -3.80
C GLN A 53 -5.00 -3.26 -3.27
N ILE A 54 -3.72 -3.66 -3.18
CA ILE A 54 -2.62 -2.79 -2.72
C ILE A 54 -1.41 -2.91 -3.64
N ALA A 55 -0.43 -2.02 -3.46
CA ALA A 55 0.82 -2.05 -4.22
C ALA A 55 2.01 -2.56 -3.39
N ASP A 56 1.81 -2.75 -2.09
CA ASP A 56 2.83 -3.11 -1.11
C ASP A 56 2.78 -4.62 -0.82
N ASP A 57 3.80 -5.15 -0.12
CA ASP A 57 3.82 -6.56 0.31
C ASP A 57 2.85 -6.79 1.49
N PRO A 58 1.73 -7.52 1.29
CA PRO A 58 0.73 -7.72 2.32
C PRO A 58 1.19 -8.62 3.46
N VAL A 59 2.22 -9.43 3.25
CA VAL A 59 2.81 -10.30 4.29
C VAL A 59 3.69 -9.48 5.22
N GLN A 60 4.60 -8.66 4.67
CA GLN A 60 5.44 -7.76 5.46
C GLN A 60 4.62 -6.76 6.27
N LEU A 61 3.48 -6.33 5.73
CA LEU A 61 2.55 -5.43 6.42
C LEU A 61 1.61 -6.15 7.40
N GLY A 62 1.74 -7.46 7.54
CA GLY A 62 0.92 -8.25 8.45
C GLY A 62 -0.57 -8.29 8.07
N LEU A 63 -0.93 -7.96 6.83
CA LEU A 63 -2.31 -8.07 6.35
C LEU A 63 -2.73 -9.52 6.21
N VAL A 64 -1.85 -10.37 5.68
CA VAL A 64 -2.06 -11.80 5.46
C VAL A 64 -0.88 -12.60 5.99
N ALA A 65 -1.09 -13.88 6.31
CA ALA A 65 -0.04 -14.75 6.82
C ALA A 65 0.95 -15.17 5.70
N SER A 66 0.45 -15.42 4.50
CA SER A 66 1.25 -15.66 3.29
C SER A 66 0.40 -15.39 2.04
N LEU A 67 1.04 -15.26 0.88
CA LEU A 67 0.33 -15.04 -0.40
C LEU A 67 -0.54 -16.23 -0.79
N GLY A 68 -0.06 -17.47 -0.56
CA GLY A 68 -0.79 -18.68 -0.91
C GLY A 68 -1.81 -19.12 0.15
N ARG A 69 -1.68 -18.65 1.39
CA ARG A 69 -2.58 -18.95 2.52
C ARG A 69 -2.78 -17.69 3.35
N PRO A 70 -3.67 -16.78 2.93
CA PRO A 70 -3.86 -15.49 3.59
C PRO A 70 -4.17 -15.61 5.07
N GLY A 71 -4.97 -16.60 5.45
CA GLY A 71 -5.46 -16.78 6.83
C GLY A 71 -6.48 -15.70 7.21
N GLY A 72 -7.40 -16.04 8.13
CA GLY A 72 -8.42 -15.10 8.58
C GLY A 72 -9.44 -14.71 7.49
N ASN A 73 -10.04 -13.52 7.67
CA ASN A 73 -11.14 -13.02 6.84
C ASN A 73 -10.68 -12.06 5.73
N ILE A 74 -9.38 -11.92 5.47
CA ILE A 74 -8.83 -10.95 4.52
C ILE A 74 -8.00 -11.62 3.43
N THR A 75 -8.25 -11.25 2.18
CA THR A 75 -7.51 -11.70 1.00
C THR A 75 -7.46 -10.57 -0.03
N GLY A 76 -6.66 -10.71 -1.08
CA GLY A 76 -6.63 -9.69 -2.13
C GLY A 76 -5.52 -9.84 -3.13
N LEU A 77 -5.27 -8.75 -3.83
CA LEU A 77 -4.28 -8.63 -4.89
C LEU A 77 -3.21 -7.62 -4.49
N THR A 78 -1.96 -7.90 -4.85
CA THR A 78 -0.87 -6.96 -4.76
C THR A 78 -0.10 -6.86 -6.07
N SER A 79 0.38 -5.67 -6.42
CA SER A 79 1.25 -5.45 -7.57
C SER A 79 2.74 -5.47 -7.21
N LEU A 80 3.09 -5.55 -5.92
CA LEU A 80 4.48 -5.57 -5.40
C LEU A 80 5.37 -4.48 -6.03
N ASN A 81 4.80 -3.30 -6.28
CA ASN A 81 5.51 -2.21 -6.98
C ASN A 81 6.72 -1.68 -6.20
N VAL A 82 6.86 -2.03 -4.93
CA VAL A 82 7.96 -1.58 -4.07
C VAL A 82 9.30 -2.15 -4.53
N GLU A 83 9.30 -3.37 -5.08
CA GLU A 83 10.52 -4.03 -5.60
C GLU A 83 10.97 -3.47 -6.95
N VAL A 84 10.12 -2.71 -7.63
CA VAL A 84 10.39 -2.16 -8.96
C VAL A 84 11.10 -0.79 -8.89
N ALA A 85 10.98 -0.07 -7.77
CA ALA A 85 11.53 1.29 -7.64
C ALA A 85 13.05 1.36 -7.82
N PRO A 86 13.89 0.48 -7.23
CA PRO A 86 15.33 0.46 -7.47
C PRO A 86 15.67 0.23 -8.93
N LYS A 87 14.95 -0.68 -9.60
CA LYS A 87 15.18 -0.96 -11.03
C LYS A 87 14.78 0.20 -11.93
N GLN A 88 13.74 0.94 -11.57
CA GLN A 88 13.36 2.16 -12.29
C GLN A 88 14.45 3.23 -12.20
N LEU A 89 15.07 3.41 -11.04
CA LEU A 89 16.18 4.35 -10.86
C LEU A 89 17.42 3.94 -11.65
N GLU A 90 17.75 2.65 -11.66
CA GLU A 90 18.84 2.10 -12.46
C GLU A 90 18.63 2.37 -13.95
N LEU A 91 17.45 2.06 -14.47
CA LEU A 91 17.09 2.32 -15.87
C LEU A 91 17.10 3.82 -16.20
N MET A 92 16.64 4.68 -15.29
CA MET A 92 16.73 6.14 -15.46
C MET A 92 18.18 6.60 -15.56
N HIS A 93 19.08 6.07 -14.74
CA HIS A 93 20.49 6.40 -14.80
C HIS A 93 21.13 5.93 -16.12
N GLU A 94 20.76 4.75 -16.63
CA GLU A 94 21.21 4.26 -17.92
C GLU A 94 20.70 5.13 -19.09
N LEU A 95 19.46 5.60 -19.02
CA LEU A 95 18.86 6.46 -20.06
C LEU A 95 19.44 7.87 -20.08
N VAL A 96 19.84 8.40 -18.94
CA VAL A 96 20.37 9.76 -18.81
C VAL A 96 21.67 9.74 -17.99
N PRO A 97 22.76 9.18 -18.55
CA PRO A 97 24.01 8.93 -17.80
C PRO A 97 24.72 10.22 -17.34
N ASN A 98 24.43 11.35 -17.97
CA ASN A 98 25.01 12.66 -17.63
C ASN A 98 24.16 13.45 -16.64
N ALA A 99 23.05 12.90 -16.11
CA ALA A 99 22.24 13.58 -15.12
C ALA A 99 23.00 13.64 -13.78
N SER A 100 23.29 14.86 -13.32
CA SER A 100 23.92 15.10 -12.01
C SER A 100 22.92 15.10 -10.85
N ALA A 101 21.61 15.17 -11.14
CA ALA A 101 20.53 15.14 -10.16
C ALA A 101 19.27 14.56 -10.75
N MET A 102 18.55 13.78 -9.96
CA MET A 102 17.20 13.31 -10.23
C MET A 102 16.26 13.80 -9.13
N ALA A 103 15.04 14.20 -9.50
CA ALA A 103 14.02 14.59 -8.56
C ALA A 103 12.92 13.54 -8.50
N LEU A 104 12.51 13.18 -7.29
CA LEU A 104 11.38 12.30 -7.05
C LEU A 104 10.25 13.11 -6.40
N LEU A 105 9.10 13.19 -7.08
CA LEU A 105 7.91 13.84 -6.53
C LEU A 105 7.08 12.80 -5.78
N VAL A 106 6.91 12.99 -4.48
CA VAL A 106 6.14 12.10 -3.61
C VAL A 106 4.99 12.83 -2.93
N ASN A 107 3.91 12.12 -2.64
CA ASN A 107 2.85 12.63 -1.79
C ASN A 107 3.15 12.28 -0.33
N PRO A 108 3.50 13.25 0.54
CA PRO A 108 3.85 13.00 1.93
C PRO A 108 2.66 12.50 2.78
N ALA A 109 1.42 12.74 2.35
CA ALA A 109 0.24 12.20 3.01
C ALA A 109 0.10 10.67 2.86
N ASN A 110 0.83 10.06 1.92
CA ASN A 110 0.99 8.61 1.83
C ASN A 110 2.29 8.18 2.52
N SER A 111 2.27 8.15 3.85
CA SER A 111 3.43 7.91 4.70
C SER A 111 4.18 6.61 4.40
N VAL A 112 3.46 5.55 4.06
CA VAL A 112 4.05 4.23 3.75
C VAL A 112 4.92 4.29 2.49
N ARG A 113 4.46 4.98 1.45
CA ARG A 113 5.25 5.19 0.22
C ARG A 113 6.37 6.21 0.40
N ALA A 114 6.16 7.23 1.20
CA ALA A 114 7.18 8.23 1.49
C ALA A 114 8.36 7.61 2.24
N GLU A 115 8.10 6.74 3.22
CA GLU A 115 9.13 6.06 4.01
C GLU A 115 9.90 4.99 3.21
N SER A 116 9.24 4.19 2.38
CA SER A 116 9.91 3.19 1.55
C SER A 116 10.85 3.85 0.53
N ASN A 117 10.41 4.93 -0.10
CA ASN A 117 11.25 5.68 -1.04
C ASN A 117 12.42 6.39 -0.38
N THR A 118 12.31 6.81 0.90
CA THR A 118 13.39 7.49 1.63
C THR A 118 14.42 6.52 2.22
N ARG A 119 14.02 5.31 2.58
CA ARG A 119 14.94 4.29 3.13
C ARG A 119 15.93 3.76 2.10
N ASP A 120 15.49 3.60 0.86
CA ASP A 120 16.32 3.06 -0.23
C ASP A 120 17.43 4.03 -0.65
N HIS A 121 17.24 5.34 -0.46
CA HIS A 121 18.26 6.36 -0.80
C HIS A 121 19.35 6.57 0.26
N ARG A 122 19.22 5.98 1.45
CA ARG A 122 20.24 6.05 2.52
C ARG A 122 21.16 4.84 2.59
N SER A 123 21.03 3.87 1.69
CA SER A 123 21.94 2.74 1.63
C SER A 123 23.32 3.20 1.12
N PRO A 124 24.43 2.90 1.85
CA PRO A 124 25.78 3.38 1.49
C PRO A 124 26.35 2.74 0.22
N ALA A 125 25.61 1.92 -0.49
CA ALA A 125 26.11 1.20 -1.66
C ALA A 125 26.24 2.05 -2.93
N TYR A 126 25.72 3.29 -2.95
CA TYR A 126 25.79 4.19 -4.10
C TYR A 126 26.88 5.28 -3.99
N GLY A 127 27.72 5.22 -2.98
CA GLY A 127 28.84 6.11 -2.84
C GLY A 127 30.20 5.41 -3.01
N ARG A 128 30.84 5.59 -4.18
CA ARG A 128 32.21 5.23 -4.57
C ARG A 128 32.37 3.99 -5.46
N ARG A 129 32.31 4.21 -6.75
CA ARG A 129 33.34 3.68 -7.64
C ARG A 129 33.86 4.87 -8.45
N GLY A 130 35.09 5.31 -8.09
CA GLY A 130 35.91 6.24 -8.86
C GLY A 130 36.43 5.60 -10.12
#